data_3ab0ff5c1a5ca1d9c635ace1f9571ad8
#
_entry.id   3ab0ff5c1a5ca1d9c635ace1f9571ad8
#
_cell.length_a   1.000
_cell.length_b   1.000
_cell.length_c   1.000
_cell.angle_alpha   90.00
_cell.angle_beta   90.00
_cell.angle_gamma   90.00
#
_symmetry.space_group_name_H-M   'P 1'
#
loop_
_entity.id
_entity.type
_entity.pdbx_description
1 polymer ?
#
loop_
_entity_poly.entity_id
_entity_poly.type
_entity_poly.pdbx_seq_one_letter_code
_entity_poly.pdbx_strand_id
1 'polypeptide(L)'
;KMVRRFLMPAWEAWIAAIKAAGPETVIDMDSDGYNGELLPLWVEAGFDACSPMEVAAGNDIVAYRKQYGTQIAFRGGIDKRALAKGGDVMRAELMRVVPPLLEDGGYIPGCDHGVPPDISWPNFVAYTKLLAELTGWL
;
A
#
# COMPACT_ATOMS: atom_id res chain seq x y z
N LYS A 1 -3.37 -12.03 -19.44
CA LYS A 1 -2.89 -12.19 -20.83
C LYS A 1 -2.73 -10.83 -21.55
N MET A 2 -3.73 -9.92 -21.51
CA MET A 2 -3.66 -8.61 -22.16
C MET A 2 -2.56 -7.71 -21.57
N VAL A 3 -2.45 -7.63 -20.27
CA VAL A 3 -1.42 -6.83 -19.59
C VAL A 3 -0.02 -7.23 -20.04
N ARG A 4 0.29 -8.53 -20.03
CA ARG A 4 1.60 -9.04 -20.52
C ARG A 4 1.89 -8.67 -21.96
N ARG A 5 0.86 -8.61 -22.80
CA ARG A 5 1.05 -8.31 -24.23
C ARG A 5 1.22 -6.82 -24.52
N PHE A 6 0.48 -5.95 -23.79
CA PHE A 6 0.35 -4.55 -24.16
C PHE A 6 0.98 -3.57 -23.16
N LEU A 7 1.03 -3.91 -21.87
CA LEU A 7 1.52 -2.99 -20.83
C LEU A 7 2.93 -3.36 -20.36
N MET A 8 3.20 -4.63 -20.11
CA MET A 8 4.51 -5.03 -19.57
C MET A 8 5.71 -4.57 -20.41
N PRO A 9 5.72 -4.66 -21.75
CA PRO A 9 6.86 -4.18 -22.52
C PRO A 9 7.15 -2.68 -22.31
N ALA A 10 6.10 -1.88 -22.13
CA ALA A 10 6.25 -0.45 -21.84
C ALA A 10 6.74 -0.20 -20.42
N TRP A 11 6.19 -0.92 -19.43
CA TRP A 11 6.62 -0.83 -18.04
C TRP A 11 8.09 -1.19 -17.88
N GLU A 12 8.51 -2.32 -18.42
CA GLU A 12 9.91 -2.76 -18.39
C GLU A 12 10.86 -1.74 -19.04
N ALA A 13 10.48 -1.17 -20.18
CA ALA A 13 11.28 -0.14 -20.85
C ALA A 13 11.38 1.15 -20.02
N TRP A 14 10.29 1.60 -19.41
CA TRP A 14 10.27 2.79 -18.54
C TRP A 14 11.09 2.57 -17.28
N ILE A 15 10.90 1.45 -16.61
CA ILE A 15 11.64 1.09 -15.39
C ILE A 15 13.13 1.03 -15.69
N ALA A 16 13.53 0.36 -16.77
CA ALA A 16 14.94 0.29 -17.18
C ALA A 16 15.53 1.68 -17.45
N ALA A 17 14.80 2.54 -18.14
CA ALA A 17 15.27 3.92 -18.42
C ALA A 17 15.39 4.76 -17.15
N ILE A 18 14.42 4.68 -16.24
CA ILE A 18 14.43 5.40 -14.95
C ILE A 18 15.60 4.93 -14.08
N LYS A 19 15.76 3.61 -13.94
CA LYS A 19 16.86 3.02 -13.14
C LYS A 19 18.24 3.30 -13.73
N ALA A 20 18.35 3.38 -15.05
CA ALA A 20 19.60 3.79 -15.70
C ALA A 20 19.99 5.26 -15.41
N ALA A 21 18.99 6.13 -15.28
CA ALA A 21 19.22 7.54 -14.94
C ALA A 21 19.44 7.77 -13.44
N GLY A 22 18.77 6.99 -12.59
CA GLY A 22 18.87 7.08 -11.13
C GLY A 22 18.58 5.72 -10.48
N PRO A 23 19.60 4.90 -10.21
CA PRO A 23 19.41 3.52 -9.70
C PRO A 23 18.62 3.44 -8.39
N GLU A 24 18.71 4.46 -7.55
CA GLU A 24 18.03 4.55 -6.26
C GLU A 24 16.59 5.10 -6.35
N THR A 25 16.11 5.45 -7.55
CA THR A 25 14.75 5.97 -7.74
C THR A 25 13.72 4.88 -7.41
N VAL A 26 12.83 5.14 -6.45
CA VAL A 26 11.69 4.25 -6.13
C VAL A 26 10.58 4.48 -7.13
N ILE A 27 10.09 3.40 -7.74
CA ILE A 27 9.01 3.43 -8.73
C ILE A 27 7.78 2.80 -8.10
N ASP A 28 6.78 3.63 -7.77
CA ASP A 28 5.51 3.23 -7.17
C ASP A 28 4.43 3.09 -8.24
N MET A 29 3.76 1.94 -8.29
CA MET A 29 2.59 1.72 -9.14
C MET A 29 1.35 2.19 -8.39
N ASP A 30 0.74 3.26 -8.87
CA ASP A 30 -0.55 3.76 -8.37
C ASP A 30 -1.70 3.16 -9.19
N SER A 31 -2.56 2.38 -8.53
CA SER A 31 -3.69 1.70 -9.18
C SER A 31 -4.83 1.46 -8.21
N ASP A 32 -5.99 2.01 -8.54
CA ASP A 32 -7.23 1.79 -7.81
C ASP A 32 -7.82 0.38 -8.03
N GLY A 33 -8.75 0.01 -7.17
CA GLY A 33 -9.51 -1.23 -7.29
C GLY A 33 -8.76 -2.48 -6.82
N TYR A 34 -9.19 -3.64 -7.33
CA TYR A 34 -8.60 -4.92 -6.96
C TYR A 34 -7.31 -5.20 -7.74
N ASN A 35 -6.21 -5.29 -7.05
CA ASN A 35 -4.88 -5.41 -7.61
C ASN A 35 -4.25 -6.81 -7.50
N GLY A 36 -4.93 -7.78 -6.88
CA GLY A 36 -4.36 -9.11 -6.63
C GLY A 36 -3.90 -9.87 -7.87
N GLU A 37 -4.55 -9.67 -9.02
CA GLU A 37 -4.13 -10.28 -10.29
C GLU A 37 -2.98 -9.52 -10.97
N LEU A 38 -2.80 -8.24 -10.66
CA LEU A 38 -1.78 -7.38 -11.25
C LEU A 38 -0.47 -7.42 -10.46
N LEU A 39 -0.55 -7.62 -9.16
CA LEU A 39 0.60 -7.61 -8.25
C LEU A 39 1.76 -8.51 -8.70
N PRO A 40 1.55 -9.79 -9.12
CA PRO A 40 2.66 -10.60 -9.63
C PRO A 40 3.28 -10.04 -10.92
N LEU A 41 2.51 -9.29 -11.71
CA LEU A 41 3.03 -8.65 -12.93
C LEU A 41 3.85 -7.40 -12.61
N TRP A 42 3.49 -6.67 -11.58
CA TRP A 42 4.28 -5.52 -11.10
C TRP A 42 5.61 -5.95 -10.50
N VAL A 43 5.60 -7.02 -9.69
CA VAL A 43 6.84 -7.63 -9.17
C VAL A 43 7.74 -8.08 -10.32
N GLU A 44 7.18 -8.77 -11.32
CA GLU A 44 7.92 -9.24 -12.51
C GLU A 44 8.48 -8.09 -13.35
N ALA A 45 7.72 -7.01 -13.52
CA ALA A 45 8.16 -5.83 -14.27
C ALA A 45 9.23 -5.01 -13.55
N GLY A 46 9.38 -5.18 -12.23
CA GLY A 46 10.39 -4.50 -11.41
C GLY A 46 9.93 -3.20 -10.77
N PHE A 47 8.62 -3.04 -10.49
CA PHE A 47 8.14 -1.96 -9.63
C PHE A 47 8.64 -2.17 -8.20
N ASP A 48 9.05 -1.09 -7.55
CA ASP A 48 9.56 -1.12 -6.17
C ASP A 48 8.44 -1.07 -5.14
N ALA A 49 7.31 -0.43 -5.46
CA ALA A 49 6.17 -0.24 -4.56
C ALA A 49 4.84 -0.25 -5.31
N CYS A 50 3.75 -0.41 -4.57
CA CYS A 50 2.39 -0.23 -5.09
C CYS A 50 1.45 0.40 -4.05
N SER A 51 0.48 1.16 -4.55
CA SER A 51 -0.50 1.94 -3.80
C SER A 51 -1.81 2.12 -4.58
N PRO A 52 -2.90 2.58 -3.94
CA PRO A 52 -3.13 2.77 -2.51
C PRO A 52 -3.61 1.50 -1.79
N MET A 53 -3.80 0.39 -2.49
CA MET A 53 -4.19 -0.93 -1.97
C MET A 53 -5.56 -0.92 -1.29
N GLU A 54 -6.60 -0.51 -2.02
CA GLU A 54 -7.97 -0.35 -1.51
C GLU A 54 -8.52 -1.64 -0.89
N VAL A 55 -8.80 -1.61 0.42
CA VAL A 55 -9.33 -2.74 1.18
C VAL A 55 -10.77 -3.06 0.74
N ALA A 56 -11.57 -2.03 0.45
CA ALA A 56 -12.93 -2.19 -0.04
C ALA A 56 -13.03 -2.95 -1.37
N ALA A 57 -11.98 -2.89 -2.18
CA ALA A 57 -11.88 -3.62 -3.44
C ALA A 57 -11.44 -5.09 -3.28
N GLY A 58 -11.07 -5.50 -2.06
CA GLY A 58 -10.66 -6.87 -1.75
C GLY A 58 -9.15 -7.06 -1.63
N ASN A 59 -8.35 -5.99 -1.57
CA ASN A 59 -6.93 -6.11 -1.31
C ASN A 59 -6.66 -6.36 0.18
N ASP A 60 -5.74 -7.28 0.47
CA ASP A 60 -5.23 -7.54 1.81
C ASP A 60 -3.69 -7.53 1.78
N ILE A 61 -3.10 -6.40 2.16
CA ILE A 61 -1.65 -6.22 2.12
C ILE A 61 -0.91 -7.10 3.15
N VAL A 62 -1.57 -7.53 4.23
CA VAL A 62 -0.99 -8.49 5.18
C VAL A 62 -0.85 -9.88 4.53
N ALA A 63 -1.87 -10.29 3.77
CA ALA A 63 -1.80 -11.53 2.99
C ALA A 63 -0.78 -11.43 1.86
N TYR A 64 -0.72 -10.28 1.17
CA TYR A 64 0.26 -10.04 0.11
C TYR A 64 1.70 -10.02 0.65
N ARG A 65 1.94 -9.42 1.83
CA ARG A 65 3.26 -9.48 2.48
C ARG A 65 3.71 -10.91 2.73
N LYS A 66 2.82 -11.79 3.20
CA LYS A 66 3.12 -13.21 3.40
C LYS A 66 3.47 -13.93 2.10
N GLN A 67 2.83 -13.52 1.00
CA GLN A 67 3.02 -14.16 -0.32
C GLN A 67 4.27 -13.65 -1.04
N TYR A 68 4.54 -12.35 -1.01
CA TYR A 68 5.59 -11.69 -1.81
C TYR A 68 6.82 -11.29 -0.97
N GLY A 69 6.75 -11.40 0.36
CA GLY A 69 7.83 -10.92 1.21
C GLY A 69 8.13 -9.44 0.98
N THR A 70 9.41 -9.12 0.81
CA THR A 70 9.89 -7.75 0.55
C THR A 70 10.16 -7.46 -0.93
N GLN A 71 9.67 -8.30 -1.85
CA GLN A 71 9.87 -8.11 -3.30
C GLN A 71 9.20 -6.83 -3.83
N ILE A 72 8.17 -6.34 -3.14
CA ILE A 72 7.49 -5.09 -3.44
C ILE A 72 7.06 -4.42 -2.13
N ALA A 73 7.24 -3.12 -2.04
CA ALA A 73 6.76 -2.31 -0.93
C ALA A 73 5.27 -1.97 -1.09
N PHE A 74 4.58 -1.73 0.03
CA PHE A 74 3.18 -1.31 0.04
C PHE A 74 3.05 0.09 0.64
N ARG A 75 2.20 0.92 0.04
CA ARG A 75 1.79 2.22 0.59
C ARG A 75 0.27 2.26 0.72
N GLY A 76 -0.24 2.64 1.89
CA GLY A 76 -1.69 2.66 2.16
C GLY A 76 -2.19 1.39 2.84
N GLY A 77 -3.33 0.87 2.39
CA GLY A 77 -3.91 -0.40 2.83
C GLY A 77 -4.53 -0.44 4.22
N ILE A 78 -4.72 0.71 4.88
CA ILE A 78 -5.52 0.84 6.11
C ILE A 78 -6.95 1.23 5.70
N ASP A 79 -7.92 0.40 6.04
CA ASP A 79 -9.31 0.54 5.60
C ASP A 79 -9.93 1.88 6.03
N LYS A 80 -10.20 2.78 5.07
CA LYS A 80 -10.89 4.06 5.29
C LYS A 80 -12.23 3.91 6.01
N ARG A 81 -12.94 2.80 5.81
CA ARG A 81 -14.24 2.53 6.48
C ARG A 81 -14.06 2.25 7.97
N ALA A 82 -12.93 1.66 8.38
CA ALA A 82 -12.58 1.49 9.78
C ALA A 82 -12.20 2.84 10.41
N LEU A 83 -11.48 3.69 9.67
CA LEU A 83 -11.15 5.05 10.12
C LEU A 83 -12.42 5.90 10.32
N ALA A 84 -13.39 5.80 9.41
CA ALA A 84 -14.66 6.51 9.54
C ALA A 84 -15.46 6.07 10.78
N LYS A 85 -15.44 4.78 11.13
CA LYS A 85 -16.07 4.28 12.35
C LYS A 85 -15.37 4.74 13.63
N GLY A 86 -14.06 4.92 13.60
CA GLY A 86 -13.27 5.34 14.77
C GLY A 86 -13.19 4.29 15.88
N GLY A 87 -12.77 4.72 17.06
CA GLY A 87 -12.75 3.93 18.30
C GLY A 87 -12.04 2.56 18.14
N ASP A 88 -12.64 1.53 18.73
CA ASP A 88 -12.05 0.18 18.74
C ASP A 88 -11.94 -0.45 17.35
N VAL A 89 -12.85 -0.10 16.43
CA VAL A 89 -12.82 -0.63 15.06
C VAL A 89 -11.58 -0.10 14.32
N MET A 90 -11.32 1.19 14.43
CA MET A 90 -10.13 1.82 13.86
C MET A 90 -8.85 1.25 14.51
N ARG A 91 -8.83 1.13 15.85
CA ARG A 91 -7.70 0.57 16.57
C ARG A 91 -7.41 -0.87 16.13
N ALA A 92 -8.43 -1.71 16.04
CA ALA A 92 -8.29 -3.09 15.61
C ALA A 92 -7.69 -3.19 14.19
N GLU A 93 -8.12 -2.32 13.28
CA GLU A 93 -7.60 -2.27 11.91
C GLU A 93 -6.11 -1.87 11.90
N LEU A 94 -5.73 -0.80 12.59
CA LEU A 94 -4.33 -0.40 12.65
C LEU A 94 -3.45 -1.49 13.26
N MET A 95 -3.90 -2.13 14.35
CA MET A 95 -3.16 -3.22 14.98
C MET A 95 -3.03 -4.47 14.09
N ARG A 96 -4.02 -4.72 13.22
CA ARG A 96 -3.99 -5.81 12.25
C ARG A 96 -2.96 -5.58 11.15
N VAL A 97 -2.86 -4.33 10.69
CA VAL A 97 -2.10 -3.98 9.48
C VAL A 97 -0.69 -3.49 9.80
N VAL A 98 -0.55 -2.53 10.70
CA VAL A 98 0.70 -1.77 10.86
C VAL A 98 1.84 -2.60 11.46
N PRO A 99 1.70 -3.25 12.64
CA PRO A 99 2.82 -3.93 13.26
C PRO A 99 3.43 -5.03 12.37
N PRO A 100 2.67 -5.97 11.78
CA PRO A 100 3.26 -7.06 11.01
C PRO A 100 3.94 -6.60 9.71
N LEU A 101 3.58 -5.43 9.18
CA LEU A 101 4.17 -4.90 7.96
C LEU A 101 5.42 -4.05 8.21
N LEU A 102 5.61 -3.57 9.44
CA LEU A 102 6.80 -2.82 9.82
C LEU A 102 8.00 -3.71 10.15
N GLU A 103 7.79 -4.99 10.51
CA GLU A 103 8.85 -5.90 10.95
C GLU A 103 9.99 -5.99 9.93
N ASP A 104 9.66 -6.19 8.65
CA ASP A 104 10.63 -6.40 7.58
C ASP A 104 10.88 -5.12 6.73
N GLY A 105 10.26 -4.00 7.08
CA GLY A 105 10.29 -2.78 6.27
C GLY A 105 9.47 -2.89 4.97
N GLY A 106 9.70 -1.95 4.04
CA GLY A 106 8.95 -1.92 2.77
C GLY A 106 7.45 -1.63 2.95
N TYR A 107 7.09 -0.85 3.97
CA TYR A 107 5.73 -0.41 4.20
C TYR A 107 5.66 1.06 4.59
N ILE A 108 4.82 1.80 3.89
CA ILE A 108 4.48 3.19 4.21
C ILE A 108 3.02 3.19 4.66
N PRO A 109 2.76 3.20 5.99
CA PRO A 109 1.41 3.11 6.51
C PRO A 109 0.58 4.35 6.16
N GLY A 110 -0.64 4.11 5.71
CA GLY A 110 -1.57 5.15 5.31
C GLY A 110 -2.97 4.63 5.04
N CYS A 111 -3.92 5.55 4.93
CA CYS A 111 -5.25 5.23 4.45
C CYS A 111 -5.17 4.54 3.07
N ASP A 112 -6.06 3.60 2.82
CA ASP A 112 -6.12 2.81 1.57
C ASP A 112 -6.60 3.63 0.35
N HIS A 113 -6.69 4.92 0.49
CA HIS A 113 -6.97 5.93 -0.53
C HIS A 113 -6.79 7.34 0.06
N GLY A 114 -7.13 8.40 -0.69
CA GLY A 114 -7.30 9.73 -0.10
C GLY A 114 -8.28 9.69 1.08
N VAL A 115 -8.02 10.50 2.11
CA VAL A 115 -8.89 10.56 3.30
C VAL A 115 -10.24 11.14 2.91
N PRO A 116 -11.33 10.35 2.94
CA PRO A 116 -12.63 10.82 2.49
C PRO A 116 -13.34 11.66 3.57
N PRO A 117 -14.34 12.48 3.18
CA PRO A 117 -15.01 13.42 4.09
C PRO A 117 -15.88 12.77 5.18
N ASP A 118 -16.17 11.48 5.09
CA ASP A 118 -16.88 10.72 6.12
C ASP A 118 -15.98 10.34 7.32
N ILE A 119 -14.67 10.50 7.20
CA ILE A 119 -13.76 10.43 8.34
C ILE A 119 -13.82 11.77 9.10
N SER A 120 -14.44 11.76 10.27
CA SER A 120 -14.54 12.97 11.10
C SER A 120 -13.17 13.47 11.55
N TRP A 121 -13.02 14.77 11.78
CA TRP A 121 -11.77 15.35 12.29
C TRP A 121 -11.28 14.69 13.60
N PRO A 122 -12.13 14.40 14.60
CA PRO A 122 -11.69 13.65 15.79
C PRO A 122 -11.14 12.27 15.47
N ASN A 123 -11.76 11.54 14.55
CA ASN A 123 -11.27 10.22 14.12
C ASN A 123 -9.93 10.34 13.38
N PHE A 124 -9.78 11.34 12.51
CA PHE A 124 -8.52 11.59 11.82
C PHE A 124 -7.38 11.89 12.80
N VAL A 125 -7.63 12.74 13.81
CA VAL A 125 -6.63 13.05 14.86
C VAL A 125 -6.29 11.80 15.69
N ALA A 126 -7.29 10.99 16.06
CA ALA A 126 -7.06 9.74 16.79
C ALA A 126 -6.26 8.71 15.94
N TYR A 127 -6.58 8.60 14.66
CA TYR A 127 -5.85 7.79 13.69
C TYR A 127 -4.38 8.19 13.59
N THR A 128 -4.10 9.47 13.37
CA THR A 128 -2.73 9.96 13.20
C THR A 128 -1.89 9.80 14.48
N LYS A 129 -2.47 10.00 15.65
CA LYS A 129 -1.81 9.75 16.94
C LYS A 129 -1.45 8.28 17.11
N LEU A 130 -2.42 7.38 16.93
CA LEU A 130 -2.17 5.95 17.06
C LEU A 130 -1.16 5.46 16.02
N LEU A 131 -1.21 5.99 14.80
CA LEU A 131 -0.24 5.66 13.77
C LEU A 131 1.18 6.10 14.16
N ALA A 132 1.32 7.31 14.69
CA ALA A 132 2.60 7.84 15.17
C ALA A 132 3.17 6.99 16.33
N GLU A 133 2.33 6.57 17.28
CA GLU A 133 2.71 5.63 18.34
C GLU A 133 3.23 4.30 17.78
N LEU A 134 2.50 3.70 16.82
CA LEU A 134 2.85 2.41 16.23
C LEU A 134 4.12 2.46 15.36
N THR A 135 4.43 3.62 14.80
CA THR A 135 5.61 3.83 13.95
C THR A 135 6.82 4.41 14.71
N GLY A 136 6.67 4.69 16.01
CA GLY A 136 7.75 5.21 16.84
C GLY A 136 8.06 6.70 16.63
N TRP A 137 7.09 7.47 16.17
CA TRP A 137 7.21 8.93 16.01
C TRP A 137 6.76 9.72 17.26
N LEU A 138 6.10 9.05 18.21
CA LEU A 138 5.70 9.56 19.53
C LEU A 138 6.12 8.59 20.62
#